data_c948714e864b195ef567fd494d4a7fdd
#
_entry.id   c948714e864b195ef567fd494d4a7fdd
#
_cell.length_a   1.000
_cell.length_b   1.000
_cell.length_c   1.000
_cell.angle_alpha   90.00
_cell.angle_beta   90.00
_cell.angle_gamma   90.00
#
_symmetry.space_group_name_H-M   'P 1'
#
loop_
_entity.id
_entity.type
_entity.pdbx_description
1 polymer ?
#
loop_
_entity_poly.entity_id
_entity_poly.type
_entity_poly.pdbx_seq_one_letter_code
_entity_poly.pdbx_strand_id
1 'polypeptide(L)'
;MGNKLDKEVKVGICGLGTVGGATLKLLTGENSDEIRRRAGASISVSQVATRTLNHSQVDGIPCVGTDPFAVVNDPSVEVVIETIGGYDPAYQVIKQALSNGKHVITANKALIAERGNELFEVAQKSNVVLAFESSVAGGIPIIKGLREGLAANKINWLAGIINAVSYTHLTLPTKRIV
;
A
#
# COMPACT_ATOMS: atom_id res chain seq x y z
N MET A 1 16.11 -13.21 27.31
CA MET A 1 15.99 -12.17 26.23
C MET A 1 14.51 -12.01 25.93
N GLY A 2 13.89 -10.96 26.44
CA GLY A 2 12.47 -10.70 26.23
C GLY A 2 12.19 -10.44 24.75
N ASN A 3 11.16 -11.09 24.25
CA ASN A 3 10.72 -11.02 22.86
C ASN A 3 10.15 -9.60 22.62
N LYS A 4 10.88 -8.75 21.89
CA LYS A 4 10.58 -7.34 21.64
C LYS A 4 9.49 -7.13 20.57
N LEU A 5 8.51 -8.05 20.50
CA LEU A 5 7.39 -8.02 19.55
C LEU A 5 6.06 -7.58 20.19
N ASP A 6 6.13 -6.71 21.22
CA ASP A 6 4.93 -6.27 21.94
C ASP A 6 4.13 -5.19 21.19
N LYS A 7 4.60 -4.72 20.03
CA LYS A 7 3.86 -3.74 19.24
C LYS A 7 3.01 -4.46 18.18
N GLU A 8 1.71 -4.34 18.28
CA GLU A 8 0.76 -4.72 17.23
C GLU A 8 0.41 -3.49 16.39
N VAL A 9 0.46 -3.64 15.07
CA VAL A 9 0.01 -2.64 14.10
C VAL A 9 -1.27 -3.14 13.45
N LYS A 10 -2.36 -2.44 13.63
CA LYS A 10 -3.66 -2.77 13.06
C LYS A 10 -3.84 -2.14 11.70
N VAL A 11 -4.15 -2.98 10.72
CA VAL A 11 -4.28 -2.63 9.32
C VAL A 11 -5.73 -2.73 8.88
N GLY A 12 -6.19 -1.72 8.15
CA GLY A 12 -7.45 -1.73 7.43
C GLY A 12 -7.22 -1.82 5.92
N ILE A 13 -7.98 -2.64 5.20
CA ILE A 13 -7.86 -2.79 3.74
C ILE A 13 -9.13 -2.28 3.05
N CYS A 14 -8.97 -1.35 2.13
CA CYS A 14 -10.03 -0.81 1.29
C CYS A 14 -9.88 -1.34 -0.15
N GLY A 15 -10.73 -2.31 -0.52
CA GLY A 15 -10.71 -3.02 -1.79
C GLY A 15 -10.05 -4.40 -1.70
N LEU A 16 -10.77 -5.45 -2.09
CA LEU A 16 -10.27 -6.82 -2.19
C LEU A 16 -10.30 -7.35 -3.64
N GLY A 17 -9.94 -6.50 -4.59
CA GLY A 17 -9.65 -6.94 -5.94
C GLY A 17 -8.39 -7.79 -6.00
N THR A 18 -7.80 -7.95 -7.18
CA THR A 18 -6.58 -8.75 -7.38
C THR A 18 -5.46 -8.33 -6.43
N VAL A 19 -5.18 -7.03 -6.31
CA VAL A 19 -4.08 -6.52 -5.47
C VAL A 19 -4.42 -6.64 -3.98
N GLY A 20 -5.59 -6.16 -3.56
CA GLY A 20 -5.99 -6.18 -2.14
C GLY A 20 -6.16 -7.60 -1.60
N GLY A 21 -6.75 -8.51 -2.39
CA GLY A 21 -6.87 -9.92 -2.02
C GLY A 21 -5.52 -10.62 -1.88
N ALA A 22 -4.57 -10.36 -2.79
CA ALA A 22 -3.21 -10.87 -2.67
C ALA A 22 -2.50 -10.30 -1.43
N THR A 23 -2.68 -9.01 -1.16
CA THR A 23 -2.11 -8.36 0.03
C THR A 23 -2.67 -8.96 1.32
N LEU A 24 -3.98 -9.16 1.39
CA LEU A 24 -4.62 -9.82 2.53
C LEU A 24 -4.03 -11.21 2.76
N LYS A 25 -3.94 -12.02 1.70
CA LYS A 25 -3.37 -13.37 1.77
C LYS A 25 -1.91 -13.36 2.26
N LEU A 26 -1.10 -12.39 1.86
CA LEU A 26 0.28 -12.26 2.34
C LEU A 26 0.33 -11.90 3.83
N LEU A 27 -0.55 -11.02 4.31
CA LEU A 27 -0.56 -10.57 5.70
C LEU A 27 -1.13 -11.61 6.68
N THR A 28 -2.04 -12.48 6.22
CA THR A 28 -2.72 -13.49 7.06
C THR A 28 -2.28 -14.94 6.83
N GLY A 29 -1.54 -15.20 5.75
CA GLY A 29 -1.10 -16.54 5.34
C GLY A 29 0.29 -16.93 5.85
N GLU A 30 0.88 -17.93 5.19
CA GLU A 30 2.16 -18.54 5.57
C GLU A 30 3.34 -17.55 5.64
N ASN A 31 3.27 -16.43 4.90
CA ASN A 31 4.33 -15.41 4.90
C ASN A 31 4.22 -14.40 6.05
N SER A 32 3.15 -14.47 6.85
CA SER A 32 2.88 -13.50 7.92
C SER A 32 4.00 -13.44 8.97
N ASP A 33 4.58 -14.57 9.31
CA ASP A 33 5.68 -14.64 10.29
C ASP A 33 6.96 -13.97 9.77
N GLU A 34 7.29 -14.14 8.50
CA GLU A 34 8.44 -13.48 7.88
C GLU A 34 8.22 -11.96 7.80
N ILE A 35 7.01 -11.53 7.44
CA ILE A 35 6.63 -10.10 7.42
C ILE A 35 6.76 -9.51 8.83
N ARG A 36 6.21 -10.19 9.85
CA ARG A 36 6.31 -9.80 11.27
C ARG A 36 7.77 -9.66 11.70
N ARG A 37 8.60 -10.65 11.38
CA ARG A 37 10.03 -10.64 11.73
C ARG A 37 10.75 -9.44 11.10
N ARG A 38 10.49 -9.12 9.84
CA ARG A 38 11.10 -7.98 9.13
C ARG A 38 10.57 -6.64 9.61
N ALA A 39 9.28 -6.56 9.90
CA ALA A 39 8.66 -5.35 10.42
C ALA A 39 9.04 -5.05 11.88
N GLY A 40 9.50 -6.05 12.64
CA GLY A 40 9.75 -5.91 14.08
C GLY A 40 8.48 -5.66 14.90
N ALA A 41 7.30 -5.94 14.33
CA ALA A 41 5.99 -5.75 14.95
C ALA A 41 5.00 -6.80 14.46
N SER A 42 4.01 -7.13 15.27
CA SER A 42 2.86 -7.93 14.84
C SER A 42 1.99 -7.08 13.93
N ILE A 43 1.59 -7.63 12.78
CA ILE A 43 0.67 -6.97 11.86
C ILE A 43 -0.62 -7.77 11.84
N SER A 44 -1.74 -7.13 12.16
CA SER A 44 -3.07 -7.74 12.12
C SER A 44 -3.99 -6.97 11.18
N VAL A 45 -4.75 -7.68 10.36
CA VAL A 45 -5.81 -7.07 9.56
C VAL A 45 -7.09 -7.06 10.39
N SER A 46 -7.46 -5.88 10.89
CA SER A 46 -8.62 -5.72 11.78
C SER A 46 -9.90 -5.42 11.02
N GLN A 47 -9.81 -4.79 9.86
CA GLN A 47 -10.98 -4.38 9.10
C GLN A 47 -10.75 -4.42 7.60
N VAL A 48 -11.79 -4.81 6.86
CA VAL A 48 -11.79 -4.85 5.39
C VAL A 48 -13.06 -4.23 4.86
N ALA A 49 -12.94 -3.42 3.81
CA ALA A 49 -14.06 -2.93 3.03
C ALA A 49 -13.94 -3.37 1.56
N THR A 50 -14.96 -4.03 1.03
CA THR A 50 -15.01 -4.47 -0.36
C THR A 50 -16.42 -4.50 -0.90
N ARG A 51 -16.62 -4.10 -2.16
CA ARG A 51 -17.94 -4.12 -2.80
C ARG A 51 -18.48 -5.54 -3.02
N THR A 52 -17.58 -6.48 -3.29
CA THR A 52 -17.92 -7.87 -3.54
C THR A 52 -17.33 -8.72 -2.43
N LEU A 53 -18.20 -9.21 -1.54
CA LEU A 53 -17.78 -10.08 -0.45
C LEU A 53 -17.61 -11.51 -0.97
N ASN A 54 -16.41 -12.03 -0.80
CA ASN A 54 -16.14 -13.45 -0.89
C ASN A 54 -15.78 -13.93 0.52
N HIS A 55 -16.71 -14.63 1.16
CA HIS A 55 -16.57 -15.06 2.56
C HIS A 55 -15.31 -15.88 2.83
N SER A 56 -14.89 -16.71 1.87
CA SER A 56 -13.67 -17.52 2.01
C SER A 56 -12.37 -16.70 2.01
N GLN A 57 -12.39 -15.48 1.48
CA GLN A 57 -11.22 -14.60 1.49
C GLN A 57 -11.05 -13.80 2.78
N VAL A 58 -12.12 -13.63 3.53
CA VAL A 58 -12.18 -12.77 4.73
C VAL A 58 -12.39 -13.55 6.01
N ASP A 59 -12.22 -14.86 5.96
CA ASP A 59 -12.31 -15.70 7.13
C ASP A 59 -11.28 -15.29 8.19
N GLY A 60 -11.72 -15.20 9.44
CA GLY A 60 -10.90 -14.73 10.56
C GLY A 60 -10.66 -13.21 10.64
N ILE A 61 -11.22 -12.40 9.72
CA ILE A 61 -11.15 -10.93 9.81
C ILE A 61 -12.26 -10.41 10.73
N PRO A 62 -11.92 -9.65 11.79
CA PRO A 62 -12.91 -9.22 12.80
C PRO A 62 -14.05 -8.36 12.26
N CYS A 63 -13.76 -7.48 11.30
CA CYS A 63 -14.76 -6.58 10.73
C CYS A 63 -14.65 -6.55 9.20
N VAL A 64 -15.75 -6.93 8.55
CA VAL A 64 -15.86 -6.96 7.09
C VAL A 64 -17.09 -6.20 6.66
N GLY A 65 -16.94 -5.24 5.75
CA GLY A 65 -18.02 -4.40 5.27
C GLY A 65 -17.86 -3.96 3.84
N THR A 66 -18.76 -3.09 3.39
CA THR A 66 -18.73 -2.52 2.03
C THR A 66 -18.34 -1.04 2.01
N ASP A 67 -18.35 -0.39 3.17
CA ASP A 67 -18.05 1.04 3.30
C ASP A 67 -16.56 1.26 3.66
N PRO A 68 -15.74 1.81 2.75
CA PRO A 68 -14.36 2.10 3.04
C PRO A 68 -14.18 3.25 4.06
N PHE A 69 -15.20 4.09 4.24
CA PHE A 69 -15.13 5.16 5.25
C PHE A 69 -15.25 4.60 6.67
N ALA A 70 -15.92 3.47 6.87
CA ALA A 70 -15.90 2.78 8.15
C ALA A 70 -14.48 2.39 8.57
N VAL A 71 -13.64 1.92 7.61
CA VAL A 71 -12.24 1.55 7.85
C VAL A 71 -11.40 2.77 8.26
N VAL A 72 -11.50 3.87 7.53
CA VAL A 72 -10.64 5.05 7.78
C VAL A 72 -11.07 5.85 9.00
N ASN A 73 -12.31 5.66 9.47
CA ASN A 73 -12.83 6.31 10.67
C ASN A 73 -12.67 5.44 11.93
N ASP A 74 -12.30 4.17 11.81
CA ASP A 74 -12.05 3.31 12.97
C ASP A 74 -10.77 3.76 13.70
N PRO A 75 -10.84 4.20 14.97
CA PRO A 75 -9.70 4.70 15.71
C PRO A 75 -8.63 3.62 15.99
N SER A 76 -9.00 2.33 15.91
CA SER A 76 -8.07 1.23 16.13
C SER A 76 -7.16 0.95 14.93
N VAL A 77 -7.55 1.37 13.72
CA VAL A 77 -6.76 1.19 12.49
C VAL A 77 -5.64 2.23 12.46
N GLU A 78 -4.40 1.78 12.35
CA GLU A 78 -3.21 2.65 12.27
C GLU A 78 -2.74 2.84 10.81
N VAL A 79 -2.87 1.79 9.99
CA VAL A 79 -2.43 1.79 8.60
C VAL A 79 -3.58 1.40 7.69
N VAL A 80 -3.84 2.19 6.67
CA VAL A 80 -4.84 1.91 5.64
C VAL A 80 -4.16 1.50 4.34
N ILE A 81 -4.55 0.37 3.79
CA ILE A 81 -4.12 -0.09 2.47
C ILE A 81 -5.27 0.17 1.49
N GLU A 82 -5.05 1.07 0.54
CA GLU A 82 -6.02 1.42 -0.49
C GLU A 82 -5.68 0.71 -1.80
N THR A 83 -6.62 -0.10 -2.27
CA THR A 83 -6.56 -0.88 -3.51
C THR A 83 -7.92 -0.87 -4.23
N ILE A 84 -8.68 0.22 -4.05
CA ILE A 84 -10.00 0.41 -4.70
C ILE A 84 -9.81 0.67 -6.19
N GLY A 85 -8.81 1.50 -6.53
CA GLY A 85 -8.57 1.98 -7.88
C GLY A 85 -9.56 3.08 -8.32
N GLY A 86 -9.26 3.72 -9.47
CA GLY A 86 -10.02 4.87 -9.95
C GLY A 86 -9.75 6.14 -9.13
N TYR A 87 -10.61 7.16 -9.29
CA TYR A 87 -10.46 8.44 -8.60
C TYR A 87 -11.34 8.52 -7.35
N ASP A 88 -12.62 8.36 -7.50
CA ASP A 88 -13.59 8.36 -6.42
C ASP A 88 -14.14 6.92 -6.22
N PRO A 89 -14.28 6.48 -4.98
CA PRO A 89 -14.06 7.16 -3.71
C PRO A 89 -12.61 7.13 -3.20
N ALA A 90 -11.64 6.57 -3.94
CA ALA A 90 -10.26 6.35 -3.48
C ALA A 90 -9.59 7.63 -2.95
N TYR A 91 -9.74 8.76 -3.68
CA TYR A 91 -9.18 10.04 -3.24
C TYR A 91 -9.72 10.48 -1.89
N GLN A 92 -11.05 10.42 -1.71
CA GLN A 92 -11.68 10.83 -0.45
C GLN A 92 -11.28 9.91 0.71
N VAL A 93 -11.19 8.61 0.44
CA VAL A 93 -10.77 7.59 1.42
C VAL A 93 -9.32 7.86 1.88
N ILE A 94 -8.39 8.06 0.95
CA ILE A 94 -6.99 8.36 1.28
C ILE A 94 -6.90 9.67 2.06
N LYS A 95 -7.53 10.73 1.56
CA LYS A 95 -7.51 12.05 2.19
C LYS A 95 -8.05 12.00 3.61
N GLN A 96 -9.18 11.31 3.82
CA GLN A 96 -9.78 11.13 5.14
C GLN A 96 -8.86 10.32 6.08
N ALA A 97 -8.28 9.21 5.59
CA ALA A 97 -7.35 8.40 6.37
C ALA A 97 -6.15 9.23 6.86
N LEU A 98 -5.51 9.98 5.95
CA LEU A 98 -4.37 10.85 6.28
C LEU A 98 -4.78 11.94 7.29
N SER A 99 -5.94 12.57 7.09
CA SER A 99 -6.47 13.60 8.01
C SER A 99 -6.80 13.05 9.40
N ASN A 100 -7.18 11.77 9.48
CA ASN A 100 -7.40 11.04 10.74
C ASN A 100 -6.10 10.57 11.40
N GLY A 101 -4.93 10.96 10.88
CA GLY A 101 -3.64 10.58 11.45
C GLY A 101 -3.23 9.13 11.15
N LYS A 102 -3.77 8.51 10.10
CA LYS A 102 -3.43 7.15 9.70
C LYS A 102 -2.38 7.15 8.60
N HIS A 103 -1.44 6.22 8.67
CA HIS A 103 -0.55 5.94 7.54
C HIS A 103 -1.34 5.31 6.40
N VAL A 104 -0.99 5.63 5.16
CA VAL A 104 -1.66 5.08 3.98
C VAL A 104 -0.66 4.45 3.03
N ILE A 105 -1.02 3.29 2.51
CA ILE A 105 -0.32 2.59 1.41
C ILE A 105 -1.31 2.50 0.26
N THR A 106 -0.96 3.03 -0.91
CA THR A 106 -1.84 2.99 -2.09
C THR A 106 -1.15 2.32 -3.29
N ALA A 107 -1.90 1.55 -4.05
CA ALA A 107 -1.51 1.00 -5.34
C ALA A 107 -2.09 1.82 -6.52
N ASN A 108 -2.71 2.95 -6.27
CA ASN A 108 -3.46 3.73 -7.26
C ASN A 108 -2.56 4.71 -8.01
N LYS A 109 -1.95 4.23 -9.09
CA LYS A 109 -1.03 5.04 -9.89
C LYS A 109 -1.67 6.29 -10.51
N ALA A 110 -2.92 6.18 -10.98
CA ALA A 110 -3.62 7.30 -11.62
C ALA A 110 -3.85 8.43 -10.62
N LEU A 111 -4.30 8.08 -9.43
CA LEU A 111 -4.54 9.04 -8.36
C LEU A 111 -3.25 9.73 -7.89
N ILE A 112 -2.17 8.98 -7.71
CA ILE A 112 -0.88 9.55 -7.33
C ILE A 112 -0.33 10.48 -8.42
N ALA A 113 -0.48 10.12 -9.69
CA ALA A 113 -0.03 10.97 -10.81
C ALA A 113 -0.78 12.30 -10.89
N GLU A 114 -2.09 12.30 -10.61
CA GLU A 114 -2.94 13.49 -10.79
C GLU A 114 -3.07 14.33 -9.52
N ARG A 115 -3.22 13.66 -8.35
CA ARG A 115 -3.54 14.32 -7.07
C ARG A 115 -2.51 14.03 -5.97
N GLY A 116 -1.37 13.43 -6.34
CA GLY A 116 -0.35 13.04 -5.35
C GLY A 116 0.14 14.20 -4.52
N ASN A 117 0.39 15.37 -5.12
CA ASN A 117 0.88 16.55 -4.40
C ASN A 117 -0.07 16.98 -3.27
N GLU A 118 -1.38 17.05 -3.54
CA GLU A 118 -2.38 17.37 -2.51
C GLU A 118 -2.36 16.37 -1.35
N LEU A 119 -2.26 15.08 -1.67
CA LEU A 119 -2.25 14.01 -0.67
C LEU A 119 -0.95 14.01 0.15
N PHE A 120 0.19 14.32 -0.48
CA PHE A 120 1.46 14.49 0.24
C PHE A 120 1.43 15.66 1.20
N GLU A 121 0.80 16.79 0.83
CA GLU A 121 0.62 17.91 1.75
C GLU A 121 -0.23 17.54 2.97
N VAL A 122 -1.33 16.79 2.76
CA VAL A 122 -2.18 16.30 3.86
C VAL A 122 -1.37 15.36 4.76
N ALA A 123 -0.64 14.40 4.18
CA ALA A 123 0.19 13.48 4.93
C ALA A 123 1.24 14.22 5.79
N GLN A 124 1.91 15.22 5.22
CA GLN A 124 2.89 16.03 5.91
C GLN A 124 2.25 16.83 7.07
N LYS A 125 1.11 17.49 6.84
CA LYS A 125 0.39 18.25 7.87
C LYS A 125 -0.07 17.38 9.04
N SER A 126 -0.46 16.14 8.76
CA SER A 126 -0.90 15.14 9.75
C SER A 126 0.25 14.33 10.35
N ASN A 127 1.49 14.56 9.93
CA ASN A 127 2.69 13.82 10.35
C ASN A 127 2.58 12.31 10.16
N VAL A 128 2.01 11.89 9.03
CA VAL A 128 1.84 10.48 8.64
C VAL A 128 2.50 10.20 7.28
N VAL A 129 2.64 8.93 6.95
CA VAL A 129 3.27 8.48 5.71
C VAL A 129 2.21 8.12 4.68
N LEU A 130 2.36 8.63 3.46
CA LEU A 130 1.72 8.12 2.27
C LEU A 130 2.76 7.33 1.46
N ALA A 131 2.64 6.00 1.47
CA ALA A 131 3.50 5.10 0.72
C ALA A 131 2.81 4.69 -0.59
N PHE A 132 3.54 4.75 -1.70
CA PHE A 132 3.01 4.53 -3.05
C PHE A 132 3.93 3.69 -3.94
N GLU A 133 4.81 2.87 -3.36
CA GLU A 133 5.73 2.00 -4.09
C GLU A 133 5.00 1.12 -5.11
N SER A 134 3.87 0.52 -4.70
CA SER A 134 3.04 -0.33 -5.57
C SER A 134 2.37 0.42 -6.72
N SER A 135 2.37 1.74 -6.69
CA SER A 135 1.79 2.60 -7.74
C SER A 135 2.78 2.88 -8.87
N VAL A 136 4.07 2.56 -8.69
CA VAL A 136 5.15 2.96 -9.61
C VAL A 136 6.02 1.76 -9.97
N ALA A 137 6.29 1.58 -11.26
CA ALA A 137 7.23 0.58 -11.80
C ALA A 137 6.95 -0.89 -11.40
N GLY A 138 5.72 -1.22 -11.01
CA GLY A 138 5.32 -2.59 -10.65
C GLY A 138 6.11 -3.14 -9.47
N GLY A 139 6.77 -4.30 -9.63
CA GLY A 139 7.53 -4.94 -8.56
C GLY A 139 8.93 -4.37 -8.30
N ILE A 140 9.31 -3.25 -8.92
CA ILE A 140 10.62 -2.63 -8.76
C ILE A 140 10.57 -1.59 -7.64
N PRO A 141 11.38 -1.73 -6.56
CA PRO A 141 11.35 -0.80 -5.42
C PRO A 141 12.10 0.51 -5.72
N ILE A 142 11.63 1.27 -6.72
CA ILE A 142 12.30 2.47 -7.22
C ILE A 142 12.18 3.66 -6.26
N ILE A 143 10.99 3.87 -5.68
CA ILE A 143 10.76 4.99 -4.76
C ILE A 143 11.59 4.80 -3.50
N LYS A 144 11.61 3.60 -2.94
CA LYS A 144 12.43 3.26 -1.78
C LYS A 144 13.92 3.38 -2.11
N GLY A 145 14.34 2.90 -3.28
CA GLY A 145 15.72 3.05 -3.76
C GLY A 145 16.16 4.51 -3.83
N LEU A 146 15.32 5.40 -4.36
CA LEU A 146 15.61 6.83 -4.50
C LEU A 146 15.60 7.55 -3.13
N ARG A 147 14.60 7.27 -2.29
CA ARG A 147 14.40 8.00 -1.03
C ARG A 147 15.31 7.54 0.10
N GLU A 148 15.59 6.24 0.18
CA GLU A 148 16.35 5.64 1.27
C GLU A 148 17.76 5.25 0.81
N GLY A 149 17.89 4.52 -0.30
CA GLY A 149 19.18 4.03 -0.79
C GLY A 149 20.09 5.14 -1.29
N LEU A 150 19.54 6.22 -1.85
CA LEU A 150 20.26 7.37 -2.38
C LEU A 150 20.04 8.66 -1.58
N ALA A 151 19.61 8.55 -0.33
CA ALA A 151 19.24 9.71 0.50
C ALA A 151 20.36 10.76 0.66
N ALA A 152 21.63 10.35 0.62
CA ALA A 152 22.79 11.25 0.71
C ALA A 152 23.18 11.89 -0.63
N ASN A 153 22.52 11.49 -1.76
CA ASN A 153 22.91 11.93 -3.09
C ASN A 153 21.93 12.99 -3.62
N LYS A 154 22.45 13.95 -4.36
CA LYS A 154 21.63 14.86 -5.16
C LYS A 154 21.39 14.24 -6.52
N ILE A 155 20.16 13.79 -6.79
CA ILE A 155 19.77 13.23 -8.08
C ILE A 155 19.44 14.40 -9.00
N ASN A 156 20.23 14.57 -10.08
CA ASN A 156 20.03 15.67 -11.03
C ASN A 156 19.03 15.30 -12.13
N TRP A 157 18.98 14.05 -12.53
CA TRP A 157 18.01 13.54 -13.52
C TRP A 157 17.82 12.04 -13.37
N LEU A 158 16.68 11.56 -13.83
CA LEU A 158 16.31 10.15 -13.88
C LEU A 158 15.73 9.85 -15.26
N ALA A 159 16.13 8.76 -15.88
CA ALA A 159 15.56 8.27 -17.13
C ALA A 159 15.20 6.80 -16.99
N GLY A 160 14.10 6.40 -17.62
CA GLY A 160 13.66 4.99 -17.60
C GLY A 160 12.44 4.78 -18.49
N ILE A 161 12.21 3.52 -18.87
CA ILE A 161 10.96 3.09 -19.50
C ILE A 161 10.09 2.52 -18.38
N ILE A 162 9.11 3.29 -17.93
CA ILE A 162 8.24 2.94 -16.79
C ILE A 162 6.89 2.45 -17.33
N ASN A 163 6.89 1.27 -17.94
CA ASN A 163 5.68 0.66 -18.48
C ASN A 163 5.68 -0.86 -18.26
N ALA A 164 4.87 -1.34 -17.32
CA ALA A 164 4.77 -2.77 -17.01
C ALA A 164 4.26 -3.62 -18.19
N VAL A 165 3.38 -3.08 -19.03
CA VAL A 165 2.83 -3.78 -20.20
C VAL A 165 3.92 -4.03 -21.25
N SER A 166 4.85 -3.10 -21.42
CA SER A 166 5.97 -3.26 -22.35
C SER A 166 6.90 -4.41 -21.95
N TYR A 167 7.08 -4.65 -20.66
CA TYR A 167 7.90 -5.78 -20.16
C TYR A 167 7.24 -7.14 -20.36
N THR A 168 5.92 -7.22 -20.28
CA THR A 168 5.17 -8.47 -20.53
C THR A 168 5.10 -8.84 -21.99
N HIS A 169 5.12 -7.87 -22.90
CA HIS A 169 5.03 -8.10 -24.35
C HIS A 169 6.38 -8.02 -25.06
N LEU A 170 7.40 -7.39 -24.49
CA LEU A 170 8.76 -7.37 -25.00
C LEU A 170 9.58 -8.56 -24.45
N THR A 171 9.07 -9.76 -24.54
CA THR A 171 9.89 -10.97 -24.54
C THR A 171 10.61 -11.11 -25.89
N LEU A 172 11.10 -10.02 -26.41
CA LEU A 172 12.07 -10.08 -27.48
C LEU A 172 13.38 -10.56 -26.89
N PRO A 173 14.08 -11.50 -27.56
CA PRO A 173 15.41 -11.86 -27.16
C PRO A 173 16.23 -10.57 -27.21
N THR A 174 16.49 -10.01 -26.06
CA THR A 174 17.42 -8.89 -25.89
C THR A 174 18.79 -9.41 -26.31
N LYS A 175 19.13 -9.24 -27.56
CA LYS A 175 20.52 -9.23 -27.94
C LYS A 175 21.14 -8.10 -27.14
N ARG A 176 21.98 -8.46 -26.18
CA ARG A 176 22.86 -7.51 -25.51
C ARG A 176 23.63 -6.78 -26.62
N ILE A 177 23.33 -5.51 -26.77
CA ILE A 177 24.26 -4.60 -27.44
C ILE A 177 25.19 -4.15 -26.32
N VAL A 178 26.43 -4.63 -26.41
CA VAL A 178 27.54 -4.19 -25.57
C VAL A 178 27.88 -2.75 -25.98
#